data_cf44eb03ffb953016c6d86e8c71fc89d
#
_entry.id   cf44eb03ffb953016c6d86e8c71fc89d
#
_cell.length_a   1.000
_cell.length_b   1.000
_cell.length_c   1.000
_cell.angle_alpha   90.00
_cell.angle_beta   90.00
_cell.angle_gamma   90.00
#
_symmetry.space_group_name_H-M   'P 1'
#
loop_
_entity.id
_entity.type
_entity.pdbx_description
1 polymer ?
#
loop_
_entity_poly.entity_id
_entity_poly.type
_entity_poly.pdbx_seq_one_letter_code
_entity_poly.pdbx_strand_id
1 'polypeptide(L)'
;WYDAPMIIYSFLEAHDFSGKTLVPFATSGGSSLNEEEEFRKITGATVPEGLCISGFSAGDSARERVKEWIRGLELSAASDVRGSESVAGVRVKMKLEEQTVMLTLVDNSASRDLVSRLKQAPITLTFSDYNGSEKIAYPSPKLDVSDASGCDPAVGDLTIYTPWGNLAAFYRD
;
A
#
# COMPACT_ATOMS: atom_id res chain seq x y z
N TRP A 1 25.62 -17.52 3.80
CA TRP A 1 25.55 -16.39 4.75
C TRP A 1 24.76 -16.88 5.95
N TYR A 2 25.27 -16.65 7.16
CA TYR A 2 24.67 -17.11 8.40
C TYR A 2 24.05 -15.95 9.21
N ASP A 3 23.94 -14.77 8.59
CA ASP A 3 23.48 -13.53 9.24
C ASP A 3 22.84 -12.61 8.21
N ALA A 4 22.00 -11.68 8.66
CA ALA A 4 21.40 -10.66 7.82
C ALA A 4 22.49 -9.70 7.30
N PRO A 5 22.36 -9.19 6.07
CA PRO A 5 23.28 -8.15 5.57
C PRO A 5 23.29 -6.91 6.47
N MET A 6 24.46 -6.30 6.66
CA MET A 6 24.66 -5.11 7.50
C MET A 6 23.71 -3.96 7.17
N ILE A 7 23.28 -3.85 5.92
CA ILE A 7 22.30 -2.83 5.51
C ILE A 7 20.95 -2.97 6.23
N ILE A 8 20.55 -4.21 6.57
CA ILE A 8 19.33 -4.49 7.33
C ILE A 8 19.51 -3.96 8.76
N TYR A 9 20.61 -4.25 9.41
CA TYR A 9 20.90 -3.73 10.76
C TYR A 9 20.92 -2.19 10.79
N SER A 10 21.62 -1.58 9.84
CA SER A 10 21.67 -0.11 9.74
C SER A 10 20.27 0.49 9.51
N PHE A 11 19.40 -0.17 8.74
CA PHE A 11 18.01 0.25 8.54
C PHE A 11 17.21 0.11 9.83
N LEU A 12 17.35 -1.00 10.55
CA LEU A 12 16.62 -1.23 11.80
C LEU A 12 17.03 -0.26 12.91
N GLU A 13 18.31 0.09 13.00
CA GLU A 13 18.82 1.06 13.96
C GLU A 13 18.41 2.51 13.65
N ALA A 14 18.23 2.83 12.37
CA ALA A 14 17.92 4.19 11.92
C ALA A 14 16.42 4.56 12.02
N HIS A 15 15.53 3.60 12.32
CA HIS A 15 14.09 3.84 12.29
C HIS A 15 13.41 3.39 13.58
N ASP A 16 12.32 4.09 13.94
CA ASP A 16 11.49 3.73 15.09
C ASP A 16 10.46 2.67 14.72
N PHE A 17 10.55 1.52 15.36
CA PHE A 17 9.63 0.39 15.22
C PHE A 17 8.74 0.17 16.45
N SER A 18 8.66 1.14 17.36
CA SER A 18 7.83 1.05 18.56
C SER A 18 6.38 0.75 18.22
N GLY A 19 5.82 -0.28 18.83
CA GLY A 19 4.43 -0.72 18.60
C GLY A 19 4.17 -1.33 17.23
N LYS A 20 5.21 -1.61 16.45
CA LYS A 20 5.09 -2.28 15.14
C LYS A 20 5.37 -3.78 15.27
N THR A 21 4.88 -4.54 14.30
CA THR A 21 5.27 -5.92 14.08
C THR A 21 6.24 -5.98 12.91
N LEU A 22 7.45 -6.45 13.17
CA LEU A 22 8.48 -6.68 12.16
C LEU A 22 8.45 -8.16 11.76
N VAL A 23 8.12 -8.41 10.51
CA VAL A 23 7.92 -9.76 9.99
C VAL A 23 9.06 -10.13 9.03
N PRO A 24 10.09 -10.84 9.48
CA PRO A 24 11.23 -11.17 8.66
C PRO A 24 10.94 -12.33 7.70
N PHE A 25 11.41 -12.23 6.48
CA PHE A 25 11.43 -13.35 5.54
C PHE A 25 12.67 -13.31 4.66
N ALA A 26 13.11 -14.47 4.23
CA ALA A 26 14.30 -14.60 3.38
C ALA A 26 14.19 -15.77 2.42
N THR A 27 15.00 -15.72 1.38
CA THR A 27 15.32 -16.90 0.56
C THR A 27 16.75 -17.33 0.84
N SER A 28 16.98 -18.63 0.92
CA SER A 28 18.30 -19.18 1.26
C SER A 28 18.61 -20.41 0.44
N GLY A 29 19.88 -20.63 0.14
CA GLY A 29 20.38 -21.86 -0.45
C GLY A 29 20.52 -23.04 0.53
N GLY A 30 20.20 -22.84 1.83
CA GLY A 30 20.32 -23.90 2.84
C GLY A 30 20.45 -23.40 4.28
N SER A 31 20.58 -22.09 4.49
CA SER A 31 20.60 -21.51 5.86
C SER A 31 19.17 -21.26 6.34
N SER A 32 18.97 -21.29 7.65
CA SER A 32 17.74 -20.84 8.31
C SER A 32 17.80 -19.35 8.59
N LEU A 33 16.63 -18.72 8.79
CA LEU A 33 16.52 -17.41 9.38
C LEU A 33 16.54 -17.58 10.90
N ASN A 34 17.40 -16.87 11.61
CA ASN A 34 17.58 -17.00 13.07
C ASN A 34 17.82 -15.65 13.76
N GLU A 35 17.57 -14.55 13.05
CA GLU A 35 17.88 -13.18 13.49
C GLU A 35 16.72 -12.51 14.25
N GLU A 36 15.60 -13.21 14.48
CA GLU A 36 14.39 -12.64 15.07
C GLU A 36 14.65 -12.06 16.48
N GLU A 37 15.48 -12.74 17.28
CA GLU A 37 15.80 -12.26 18.62
C GLU A 37 16.66 -11.00 18.58
N GLU A 38 17.60 -10.93 17.66
CA GLU A 38 18.44 -9.75 17.46
C GLU A 38 17.63 -8.58 16.94
N PHE A 39 16.75 -8.81 15.99
CA PHE A 39 15.83 -7.77 15.48
C PHE A 39 14.91 -7.24 16.58
N ARG A 40 14.42 -8.10 17.50
CA ARG A 40 13.67 -7.65 18.68
C ARG A 40 14.51 -6.75 19.60
N LYS A 41 15.75 -7.11 19.85
CA LYS A 41 16.65 -6.33 20.72
C LYS A 41 16.94 -4.96 20.15
N ILE A 42 17.21 -4.86 18.85
CA ILE A 42 17.54 -3.61 18.17
C ILE A 42 16.32 -2.68 18.07
N THR A 43 15.17 -3.24 17.75
CA THR A 43 13.99 -2.43 17.36
C THR A 43 12.97 -2.25 18.46
N GLY A 44 12.95 -3.12 19.47
CA GLY A 44 11.85 -3.19 20.44
C GLY A 44 10.49 -3.59 19.85
N ALA A 45 10.46 -3.99 18.58
CA ALA A 45 9.25 -4.42 17.89
C ALA A 45 8.81 -5.82 18.30
N THR A 46 7.56 -6.17 18.03
CA THR A 46 7.11 -7.57 18.02
C THR A 46 7.67 -8.24 16.76
N VAL A 47 8.44 -9.29 16.93
CA VAL A 47 9.02 -10.05 15.81
C VAL A 47 8.57 -11.50 15.91
N PRO A 48 7.55 -11.92 15.12
CA PRO A 48 7.15 -13.33 15.06
C PRO A 48 8.21 -14.19 14.37
N GLU A 49 8.00 -15.49 14.35
CA GLU A 49 8.85 -16.43 13.60
C GLU A 49 8.87 -16.07 12.12
N GLY A 50 10.07 -15.92 11.58
CA GLY A 50 10.30 -15.56 10.19
C GLY A 50 10.09 -16.72 9.22
N LEU A 51 9.92 -16.41 7.94
CA LEU A 51 9.84 -17.41 6.89
C LEU A 51 11.14 -17.48 6.10
N CYS A 52 11.78 -18.63 6.08
CA CYS A 52 12.86 -18.92 5.16
C CYS A 52 12.41 -19.89 4.07
N ILE A 53 12.54 -19.49 2.80
CA ILE A 53 12.20 -20.31 1.63
C ILE A 53 13.50 -20.74 0.96
N SER A 54 13.65 -22.06 0.73
CA SER A 54 14.78 -22.55 -0.06
C SER A 54 14.70 -22.01 -1.49
N GLY A 55 15.80 -21.45 -1.97
CA GLY A 55 15.92 -20.95 -3.33
C GLY A 55 15.74 -22.03 -4.42
N PHE A 56 15.81 -23.30 -4.02
CA PHE A 56 15.54 -24.46 -4.88
C PHE A 56 14.06 -24.89 -4.89
N SER A 57 13.24 -24.32 -4.01
CA SER A 57 11.81 -24.64 -3.87
C SER A 57 10.92 -23.59 -4.54
N ALA A 58 11.31 -23.15 -5.73
CA ALA A 58 10.49 -22.20 -6.48
C ALA A 58 9.21 -22.87 -7.02
N GLY A 59 8.11 -22.13 -7.06
CA GLY A 59 6.85 -22.59 -7.64
C GLY A 59 5.68 -22.64 -6.66
N ASP A 60 4.68 -23.46 -6.95
CA ASP A 60 3.42 -23.51 -6.21
C ASP A 60 3.58 -23.91 -4.73
N SER A 61 4.57 -24.76 -4.42
CA SER A 61 4.86 -25.14 -3.03
C SER A 61 5.35 -23.96 -2.18
N ALA A 62 6.16 -23.06 -2.74
CA ALA A 62 6.59 -21.86 -2.04
C ALA A 62 5.40 -20.89 -1.82
N ARG A 63 4.52 -20.78 -2.80
CA ARG A 63 3.31 -19.96 -2.69
C ARG A 63 2.38 -20.43 -1.57
N GLU A 64 2.13 -21.73 -1.47
CA GLU A 64 1.29 -22.28 -0.39
C GLU A 64 1.95 -22.10 0.99
N ARG A 65 3.25 -22.30 1.11
CA ARG A 65 3.99 -22.03 2.36
C ARG A 65 3.88 -20.56 2.79
N VAL A 66 4.01 -19.63 1.86
CA VAL A 66 3.82 -18.18 2.15
C VAL A 66 2.41 -17.92 2.65
N LYS A 67 1.40 -18.46 1.98
CA LYS A 67 -0.01 -18.28 2.39
C LYS A 67 -0.28 -18.85 3.78
N GLU A 68 0.22 -20.03 4.07
CA GLU A 68 0.06 -20.68 5.38
C GLU A 68 0.76 -19.89 6.47
N TRP A 69 2.00 -19.46 6.21
CA TRP A 69 2.75 -18.61 7.12
C TRP A 69 2.03 -17.29 7.42
N ILE A 70 1.57 -16.56 6.39
CA ILE A 70 0.82 -15.32 6.58
C ILE A 70 -0.45 -15.55 7.42
N ARG A 71 -1.16 -16.68 7.24
CA ARG A 71 -2.33 -17.00 8.05
C ARG A 71 -1.97 -17.31 9.51
N GLY A 72 -0.80 -17.89 9.73
CA GLY A 72 -0.29 -18.19 11.07
C GLY A 72 0.29 -16.96 11.80
N LEU A 73 0.65 -15.92 11.07
CA LEU A 73 0.98 -14.63 11.66
C LEU A 73 -0.32 -14.04 12.19
N GLU A 74 -0.61 -14.22 13.47
CA GLU A 74 -1.68 -13.48 14.16
C GLU A 74 -1.35 -11.96 14.15
N LEU A 75 -1.25 -11.39 12.96
CA LEU A 75 -1.11 -9.96 12.81
C LEU A 75 -2.42 -9.40 13.30
N SER A 76 -2.41 -8.89 14.52
CA SER A 76 -3.43 -7.94 14.94
C SER A 76 -3.45 -6.91 13.83
N ALA A 77 -4.52 -6.89 13.06
CA ALA A 77 -4.78 -5.75 12.22
C ALA A 77 -4.59 -4.57 13.14
N ALA A 78 -3.54 -3.78 12.90
CA ALA A 78 -3.28 -2.62 13.72
C ALA A 78 -4.61 -1.90 13.82
N SER A 79 -5.13 -1.77 15.03
CA SER A 79 -6.39 -1.08 15.32
C SER A 79 -6.34 0.41 14.96
N ASP A 80 -5.35 0.79 14.16
CA ASP A 80 -5.14 2.09 13.54
C ASP A 80 -5.29 2.11 12.01
N VAL A 81 -5.57 1.00 11.36
CA VAL A 81 -6.41 1.08 10.18
C VAL A 81 -7.81 1.28 10.76
N ARG A 82 -8.17 2.54 11.05
CA ARG A 82 -9.54 3.00 11.30
C ARG A 82 -10.42 2.10 10.48
N GLY A 83 -11.38 1.42 11.11
CA GLY A 83 -12.35 0.60 10.43
C GLY A 83 -12.88 1.39 9.24
N SER A 84 -12.19 1.33 8.13
CA SER A 84 -12.60 2.06 6.95
C SER A 84 -13.70 1.20 6.37
N GLU A 85 -14.89 1.60 6.72
CA GLU A 85 -16.11 1.17 6.06
C GLU A 85 -15.82 1.10 4.56
N SER A 86 -16.09 -0.04 3.92
CA SER A 86 -15.88 -0.17 2.48
C SER A 86 -16.52 1.00 1.76
N VAL A 87 -15.78 1.63 0.88
CA VAL A 87 -16.26 2.75 0.07
C VAL A 87 -16.68 2.32 -1.33
N ALA A 88 -16.76 1.02 -1.59
CA ALA A 88 -17.27 0.50 -2.86
C ALA A 88 -18.68 1.05 -3.14
N GLY A 89 -18.86 1.63 -4.32
CA GLY A 89 -20.14 2.20 -4.73
C GLY A 89 -20.48 3.56 -4.09
N VAL A 90 -19.65 4.09 -3.19
CA VAL A 90 -19.82 5.45 -2.70
C VAL A 90 -19.72 6.43 -3.86
N ARG A 91 -20.67 7.36 -3.90
CA ARG A 91 -20.73 8.39 -4.95
C ARG A 91 -20.18 9.70 -4.45
N VAL A 92 -19.20 10.23 -5.15
CA VAL A 92 -18.58 11.53 -4.89
C VAL A 92 -18.99 12.51 -5.97
N LYS A 93 -19.46 13.69 -5.55
CA LYS A 93 -19.80 14.78 -6.47
C LYS A 93 -18.55 15.58 -6.79
N MET A 94 -18.16 15.65 -8.06
CA MET A 94 -17.11 16.52 -8.56
C MET A 94 -17.72 17.67 -9.38
N LYS A 95 -17.41 18.89 -9.00
CA LYS A 95 -17.80 20.09 -9.74
C LYS A 95 -16.66 20.51 -10.66
N LEU A 96 -16.97 20.68 -11.94
CA LEU A 96 -16.05 21.16 -12.97
C LEU A 96 -16.66 22.44 -13.54
N GLU A 97 -16.22 23.60 -13.07
CA GLU A 97 -16.79 24.91 -13.48
C GLU A 97 -18.32 24.90 -13.41
N GLU A 98 -19.00 24.83 -14.55
CA GLU A 98 -20.46 24.82 -14.65
C GLU A 98 -21.09 23.42 -14.66
N GLN A 99 -20.26 22.37 -14.73
CA GLN A 99 -20.74 20.99 -14.81
C GLN A 99 -20.54 20.25 -13.49
N THR A 100 -21.36 19.24 -13.28
CA THR A 100 -21.24 18.32 -12.15
C THR A 100 -21.20 16.90 -12.67
N VAL A 101 -20.19 16.15 -12.26
CA VAL A 101 -20.08 14.72 -12.52
C VAL A 101 -20.13 13.93 -11.21
N MET A 102 -20.61 12.71 -11.30
CA MET A 102 -20.66 11.79 -10.17
C MET A 102 -19.63 10.69 -10.37
N LEU A 103 -18.69 10.61 -9.47
CA LEU A 103 -17.71 9.54 -9.41
C LEU A 103 -18.29 8.40 -8.56
N THR A 104 -18.18 7.19 -9.04
CA THR A 104 -18.48 5.98 -8.24
C THR A 104 -17.16 5.34 -7.84
N LEU A 105 -16.92 5.23 -6.55
CA LEU A 105 -15.65 4.75 -6.03
C LEU A 105 -15.57 3.23 -6.03
N VAL A 106 -14.38 2.72 -6.33
CA VAL A 106 -13.97 1.35 -5.98
C VAL A 106 -13.33 1.36 -4.60
N ASP A 107 -13.36 0.23 -3.89
CA ASP A 107 -12.78 0.15 -2.55
C ASP A 107 -11.28 -0.11 -2.63
N ASN A 108 -10.50 0.88 -2.25
CA ASN A 108 -9.04 0.83 -2.08
C ASN A 108 -8.58 1.92 -1.12
N SER A 109 -7.30 1.90 -0.73
CA SER A 109 -6.74 2.87 0.21
C SER A 109 -6.92 4.31 -0.24
N ALA A 110 -6.75 4.59 -1.52
CA ALA A 110 -6.87 5.93 -2.08
C ALA A 110 -8.31 6.45 -2.03
N SER A 111 -9.28 5.61 -2.35
CA SER A 111 -10.70 5.94 -2.25
C SER A 111 -11.13 6.16 -0.81
N ARG A 112 -10.67 5.32 0.12
CA ARG A 112 -10.93 5.47 1.55
C ARG A 112 -10.35 6.75 2.11
N ASP A 113 -9.10 7.08 1.76
CA ASP A 113 -8.44 8.33 2.16
C ASP A 113 -9.16 9.56 1.57
N LEU A 114 -9.52 9.50 0.28
CA LEU A 114 -10.29 10.56 -0.36
C LEU A 114 -11.63 10.82 0.37
N VAL A 115 -12.39 9.76 0.67
CA VAL A 115 -13.66 9.89 1.41
C VAL A 115 -13.43 10.44 2.81
N SER A 116 -12.39 9.98 3.51
CA SER A 116 -12.04 10.48 4.84
C SER A 116 -11.78 11.99 4.85
N ARG A 117 -11.06 12.49 3.84
CA ARG A 117 -10.78 13.93 3.68
C ARG A 117 -12.05 14.70 3.30
N LEU A 118 -12.84 14.17 2.37
CA LEU A 118 -14.08 14.82 1.93
C LEU A 118 -15.16 14.91 3.05
N LYS A 119 -15.13 13.97 4.02
CA LYS A 119 -15.96 14.07 5.24
C LYS A 119 -15.58 15.26 6.12
N GLN A 120 -14.35 15.77 6.00
CA GLN A 120 -13.85 16.90 6.79
C GLN A 120 -14.09 18.23 6.07
N ALA A 121 -13.77 18.31 4.78
CA ALA A 121 -13.94 19.51 3.97
C ALA A 121 -13.95 19.18 2.47
N PRO A 122 -14.58 20.02 1.63
CA PRO A 122 -14.41 19.93 0.18
C PRO A 122 -12.95 20.06 -0.23
N ILE A 123 -12.54 19.29 -1.24
CA ILE A 123 -11.20 19.36 -1.82
C ILE A 123 -11.28 20.08 -3.15
N THR A 124 -10.44 21.10 -3.33
CA THR A 124 -10.30 21.80 -4.61
C THR A 124 -8.97 21.44 -5.24
N LEU A 125 -9.00 21.02 -6.50
CA LEU A 125 -7.83 20.64 -7.27
C LEU A 125 -7.83 21.38 -8.60
N THR A 126 -6.65 21.79 -9.07
CA THR A 126 -6.46 22.33 -10.40
C THR A 126 -5.94 21.22 -11.31
N PHE A 127 -6.72 20.91 -12.34
CA PHE A 127 -6.34 19.95 -13.35
C PHE A 127 -5.68 20.62 -14.54
N SER A 128 -4.59 20.05 -15.03
CA SER A 128 -3.91 20.45 -16.27
C SER A 128 -3.99 19.33 -17.30
N ASP A 129 -3.97 19.70 -18.57
CA ASP A 129 -3.95 18.73 -19.65
C ASP A 129 -2.61 17.98 -19.69
N TYR A 130 -2.67 16.67 -19.92
CA TYR A 130 -1.50 15.86 -20.14
C TYR A 130 -1.70 14.98 -21.38
N ASN A 131 -0.82 15.13 -22.36
CA ASN A 131 -0.82 14.40 -23.64
C ASN A 131 -2.12 14.48 -24.47
N GLY A 132 -3.05 15.36 -24.15
CA GLY A 132 -4.33 15.47 -24.89
C GLY A 132 -5.29 14.30 -24.70
N SER A 133 -5.05 13.43 -23.72
CA SER A 133 -5.89 12.26 -23.39
C SER A 133 -6.36 12.23 -21.95
N GLU A 134 -5.63 12.89 -21.05
CA GLU A 134 -5.95 12.91 -19.64
C GLU A 134 -5.77 14.31 -19.03
N LYS A 135 -6.49 14.57 -17.96
CA LYS A 135 -6.30 15.72 -17.08
C LYS A 135 -5.68 15.25 -15.77
N ILE A 136 -4.58 15.86 -15.35
CA ILE A 136 -3.87 15.48 -14.13
C ILE A 136 -3.95 16.57 -13.06
N ALA A 137 -4.03 16.12 -11.79
CA ALA A 137 -3.97 17.01 -10.63
C ALA A 137 -3.18 16.36 -9.51
N TYR A 138 -2.56 17.16 -8.66
CA TYR A 138 -1.73 16.70 -7.54
C TYR A 138 -2.42 17.02 -6.21
N PRO A 139 -3.06 16.04 -5.55
CA PRO A 139 -3.58 16.24 -4.21
C PRO A 139 -2.44 16.46 -3.21
N SER A 140 -2.65 17.40 -2.29
CA SER A 140 -1.70 17.68 -1.21
C SER A 140 -2.41 17.61 0.14
N PRO A 141 -1.97 16.74 1.06
CA PRO A 141 -0.98 15.68 0.86
C PRO A 141 -1.40 14.65 -0.17
N LYS A 142 -0.46 13.85 -0.69
CA LYS A 142 -0.76 12.73 -1.61
C LYS A 142 -1.78 11.78 -0.97
N LEU A 143 -2.59 11.14 -1.81
CA LEU A 143 -3.51 10.08 -1.33
C LEU A 143 -2.73 8.81 -0.96
N ASP A 144 -3.29 8.05 -0.03
CA ASP A 144 -2.76 6.74 0.34
C ASP A 144 -2.92 5.75 -0.82
N VAL A 145 -1.83 5.12 -1.22
CA VAL A 145 -1.79 4.13 -2.31
C VAL A 145 -1.21 2.80 -1.84
N SER A 146 -1.29 2.51 -0.55
CA SER A 146 -0.66 1.33 0.08
C SER A 146 -1.16 -0.01 -0.46
N ASP A 147 -2.41 -0.07 -0.93
CA ASP A 147 -3.00 -1.27 -1.55
C ASP A 147 -3.25 -1.10 -3.06
N ALA A 148 -2.56 -0.15 -3.71
CA ALA A 148 -2.76 0.12 -5.12
C ALA A 148 -2.40 -1.09 -5.99
N SER A 149 -3.33 -1.45 -6.87
CA SER A 149 -3.12 -2.43 -7.94
C SER A 149 -3.13 -1.73 -9.29
N GLY A 150 -2.41 -2.29 -10.27
CA GLY A 150 -2.47 -1.78 -11.64
C GLY A 150 -3.88 -1.88 -12.21
N CYS A 151 -4.26 -0.92 -13.05
CA CYS A 151 -5.48 -0.94 -13.84
C CYS A 151 -5.16 -0.54 -15.28
N ASP A 152 -6.07 -0.86 -16.17
CA ASP A 152 -6.09 -0.37 -17.55
C ASP A 152 -7.22 0.66 -17.65
N PRO A 153 -6.91 1.96 -17.57
CA PRO A 153 -7.94 2.98 -17.47
C PRO A 153 -8.65 3.21 -18.80
N ALA A 154 -9.94 3.44 -18.73
CA ALA A 154 -10.79 3.81 -19.86
C ALA A 154 -11.24 5.27 -19.77
N VAL A 155 -11.76 5.81 -20.87
CA VAL A 155 -12.37 7.15 -20.90
C VAL A 155 -13.50 7.22 -19.88
N GLY A 156 -13.45 8.23 -19.03
CA GLY A 156 -14.36 8.43 -17.90
C GLY A 156 -13.81 7.97 -16.55
N ASP A 157 -12.68 7.29 -16.53
CA ASP A 157 -12.04 6.87 -15.27
C ASP A 157 -11.24 8.01 -14.65
N LEU A 158 -11.25 8.01 -13.31
CA LEU A 158 -10.37 8.80 -12.48
C LEU A 158 -9.46 7.83 -11.70
N THR A 159 -8.18 7.85 -11.98
CA THR A 159 -7.19 6.94 -11.39
C THR A 159 -6.09 7.70 -10.68
N ILE A 160 -5.16 6.97 -10.04
CA ILE A 160 -3.94 7.53 -9.47
C ILE A 160 -2.73 6.90 -10.15
N TYR A 161 -1.87 7.73 -10.70
CA TYR A 161 -0.56 7.29 -11.15
C TYR A 161 0.41 7.31 -9.96
N THR A 162 0.63 6.14 -9.39
CA THR A 162 1.34 5.98 -8.12
C THR A 162 2.77 6.56 -8.09
N PRO A 163 3.58 6.47 -9.18
CA PRO A 163 4.93 7.02 -9.15
C PRO A 163 4.98 8.52 -8.87
N TRP A 164 4.00 9.27 -9.37
CA TRP A 164 3.93 10.72 -9.16
C TRP A 164 2.94 11.10 -8.06
N GLY A 165 1.96 10.23 -7.78
CA GLY A 165 0.90 10.46 -6.80
C GLY A 165 -0.14 11.47 -7.30
N ASN A 166 -0.27 11.62 -8.60
CA ASN A 166 -1.29 12.47 -9.22
C ASN A 166 -2.57 11.69 -9.50
N LEU A 167 -3.69 12.39 -9.46
CA LEU A 167 -4.93 11.95 -10.07
C LEU A 167 -4.84 12.14 -11.57
N ALA A 168 -5.39 11.21 -12.34
CA ALA A 168 -5.50 11.27 -13.79
C ALA A 168 -6.95 10.96 -14.20
N ALA A 169 -7.59 11.92 -14.84
CA ALA A 169 -8.94 11.81 -15.38
C ALA A 169 -8.86 11.62 -16.90
N PHE A 170 -9.23 10.45 -17.35
CA PHE A 170 -9.17 10.06 -18.76
C PHE A 170 -10.41 10.58 -19.50
N TYR A 171 -10.22 11.41 -20.50
CA TYR A 171 -11.31 12.03 -21.25
C TYR A 171 -11.28 11.71 -22.76
N ARG A 172 -10.23 11.07 -23.21
CA ARG A 172 -10.04 10.65 -24.61
C ARG A 172 -9.19 9.39 -24.67
N ASP A 173 -9.42 8.55 -25.68
CA ASP A 173 -8.59 7.40 -26.05
C ASP A 173 -7.28 7.84 -26.73
#